data_4228fb0b9e37b6ab0ebf94aecce66edb
#
_entry.id   4228fb0b9e37b6ab0ebf94aecce66edb
#
_cell.length_a   1.000
_cell.length_b   1.000
_cell.length_c   1.000
_cell.angle_alpha   90.00
_cell.angle_beta   90.00
_cell.angle_gamma   90.00
#
_symmetry.space_group_name_H-M   'P 1'
#
loop_
_entity.id
_entity.type
_entity.pdbx_description
1 polymer ?
#
loop_
_entity_poly.entity_id
_entity_poly.type
_entity_poly.pdbx_seq_one_letter_code
_entity_poly.pdbx_strand_id
1 'polypeptide(L)'
;FKRGNLLYHSQPSILFNKNLNDFIYLYLESYIGNSSAESCLLNLSLEKDSLIVMDEYLDFLPTTGSDAINLKIPLQDLKPGLYHGTIVLQCSEGTAESNFDFAVIEESEEEFFLFANPDEEYNLMRIFLGNKLPADWKNLNQDKKRRYCTQFWKDMAYSTNRSIQSIMNLVQERIDYANRNFRHLTQGWTSDRG
;
A
#
# COMPACT_ATOMS: atom_id res chain seq x y z
N PHE A 1 2.89 -8.52 12.45
CA PHE A 1 3.37 -8.52 13.84
C PHE A 1 3.50 -7.09 14.37
N LYS A 2 3.51 -6.92 15.69
CA LYS A 2 3.60 -5.62 16.35
C LYS A 2 4.93 -5.51 17.10
N ARG A 3 5.64 -4.38 16.88
CA ARG A 3 6.84 -4.00 17.63
C ARG A 3 6.69 -2.57 18.14
N GLY A 4 6.66 -2.40 19.45
CA GLY A 4 6.39 -1.10 20.06
C GLY A 4 5.02 -0.55 19.64
N ASN A 5 4.99 0.65 19.07
CA ASN A 5 3.79 1.30 18.56
C ASN A 5 3.54 1.05 17.07
N LEU A 6 4.42 0.32 16.38
CA LEU A 6 4.32 0.05 14.95
C LEU A 6 3.67 -1.32 14.71
N LEU A 7 2.81 -1.38 13.71
CA LEU A 7 2.19 -2.59 13.22
C LEU A 7 2.77 -2.90 11.83
N TYR A 8 3.48 -4.02 11.73
CA TYR A 8 4.07 -4.48 10.47
C TYR A 8 3.17 -5.53 9.84
N HIS A 9 2.83 -5.32 8.60
CA HIS A 9 2.21 -6.33 7.74
C HIS A 9 3.31 -6.91 6.86
N SER A 10 3.61 -8.19 7.07
CA SER A 10 4.55 -8.88 6.17
C SER A 10 3.93 -8.93 4.77
N GLN A 11 4.68 -8.50 3.78
CA GLN A 11 4.31 -8.65 2.39
C GLN A 11 5.05 -9.88 1.83
N PRO A 12 4.40 -11.03 1.71
CA PRO A 12 5.03 -12.22 1.17
C PRO A 12 5.34 -12.09 -0.32
N SER A 13 4.68 -11.16 -1.01
CA SER A 13 4.98 -10.81 -2.38
C SER A 13 6.17 -9.85 -2.42
N ILE A 14 7.18 -10.20 -3.18
CA ILE A 14 8.31 -9.34 -3.52
C ILE A 14 7.99 -8.37 -4.66
N LEU A 15 6.72 -8.26 -5.05
CA LEU A 15 6.22 -7.43 -6.14
C LEU A 15 5.56 -6.17 -5.59
N PHE A 16 6.05 -5.01 -5.98
CA PHE A 16 5.55 -3.71 -5.56
C PHE A 16 5.08 -2.89 -6.76
N ASN A 17 3.82 -2.48 -6.75
CA ASN A 17 3.28 -1.58 -7.75
C ASN A 17 3.45 -0.13 -7.26
N LYS A 18 4.27 0.66 -7.96
CA LYS A 18 4.54 2.06 -7.61
C LYS A 18 3.30 2.97 -7.71
N ASN A 19 2.25 2.56 -8.43
CA ASN A 19 0.98 3.27 -8.45
C ASN A 19 0.13 3.04 -7.19
N LEU A 20 0.42 1.98 -6.42
CA LEU A 20 -0.29 1.62 -5.18
C LEU A 20 0.51 1.94 -3.92
N ASN A 21 1.83 1.90 -4.02
CA ASN A 21 2.74 2.03 -2.90
C ASN A 21 3.69 3.19 -3.14
N ASP A 22 3.81 4.09 -2.19
CA ASP A 22 4.78 5.19 -2.25
C ASP A 22 6.17 4.71 -1.82
N PHE A 23 6.23 3.69 -0.94
CA PHE A 23 7.47 3.24 -0.31
C PHE A 23 7.48 1.74 -0.04
N ILE A 24 8.68 1.14 -0.06
CA ILE A 24 8.97 -0.14 0.58
C ILE A 24 9.55 0.15 1.97
N TYR A 25 9.06 -0.57 2.98
CA TYR A 25 9.61 -0.50 4.34
C TYR A 25 10.37 -1.78 4.62
N LEU A 26 11.66 -1.65 4.92
CA LEU A 26 12.50 -2.74 5.37
C LEU A 26 12.63 -2.68 6.89
N TYR A 27 12.36 -3.80 7.54
CA TYR A 27 12.58 -3.97 8.96
C TYR A 27 13.75 -4.92 9.17
N LEU A 28 14.77 -4.45 9.91
CA LEU A 28 15.97 -5.17 10.21
C LEU A 28 16.13 -5.27 11.72
N GLU A 29 16.66 -6.39 12.19
CA GLU A 29 17.11 -6.54 13.57
C GLU A 29 18.61 -6.80 13.54
N SER A 30 19.39 -5.96 14.24
CA SER A 30 20.81 -6.19 14.49
C SER A 30 21.01 -6.72 15.89
N TYR A 31 21.93 -7.66 16.03
CA TYR A 31 22.30 -8.26 17.31
C TYR A 31 23.79 -8.04 17.53
N ILE A 32 24.13 -7.21 18.51
CA ILE A 32 25.53 -6.87 18.85
C ILE A 32 25.82 -7.38 20.25
N GLY A 33 26.82 -8.25 20.37
CA GLY A 33 27.14 -8.99 21.60
C GLY A 33 27.68 -8.12 22.71
N ASN A 34 28.57 -7.17 22.38
CA ASN A 34 29.19 -6.25 23.35
C ASN A 34 29.08 -4.83 22.81
N SER A 35 28.33 -3.97 23.45
CA SER A 35 28.32 -2.57 23.08
C SER A 35 29.53 -1.84 23.66
N SER A 36 30.58 -1.67 22.88
CA SER A 36 31.36 -0.45 23.00
C SER A 36 30.55 0.62 22.28
N ALA A 37 30.38 1.79 22.85
CA ALA A 37 29.51 2.87 22.31
C ALA A 37 30.04 3.50 21.00
N GLU A 38 30.57 2.67 20.10
CA GLU A 38 31.07 3.07 18.79
C GLU A 38 29.92 3.08 17.75
N SER A 39 29.95 4.10 16.91
CA SER A 39 29.01 4.23 15.81
C SER A 39 29.18 3.08 14.82
N CYS A 40 28.07 2.52 14.36
CA CYS A 40 28.02 1.60 13.24
C CYS A 40 27.53 2.33 11.98
N LEU A 41 28.06 1.93 10.84
CA LEU A 41 27.64 2.41 9.54
C LEU A 41 26.76 1.33 8.87
N LEU A 42 25.53 1.71 8.52
CA LEU A 42 24.64 0.89 7.71
C LEU A 42 24.65 1.44 6.28
N ASN A 43 24.94 0.59 5.32
CA ASN A 43 24.81 0.90 3.90
C ASN A 43 23.66 0.09 3.31
N LEU A 44 22.78 0.75 2.57
CA LEU A 44 21.75 0.15 1.73
C LEU A 44 22.06 0.48 0.28
N SER A 45 22.37 -0.51 -0.52
CA SER A 45 22.53 -0.36 -1.97
C SER A 45 21.46 -1.14 -2.72
N LEU A 46 20.97 -0.54 -3.82
CA LEU A 46 20.06 -1.18 -4.76
C LEU A 46 20.72 -1.24 -6.14
N GLU A 47 20.69 -2.41 -6.73
CA GLU A 47 21.19 -2.68 -8.07
C GLU A 47 20.06 -3.08 -9.01
N LYS A 48 20.10 -2.57 -10.23
CA LYS A 48 19.24 -2.98 -11.33
C LYS A 48 20.09 -3.08 -12.59
N ASP A 49 19.97 -4.20 -13.32
CA ASP A 49 20.70 -4.43 -14.56
C ASP A 49 22.22 -4.23 -14.41
N SER A 50 22.79 -4.68 -13.27
CA SER A 50 24.21 -4.51 -12.89
C SER A 50 24.65 -3.05 -12.69
N LEU A 51 23.72 -2.15 -12.45
CA LEU A 51 23.99 -0.74 -12.14
C LEU A 51 23.43 -0.39 -10.77
N ILE A 52 24.25 0.25 -9.94
CA ILE A 52 23.80 0.80 -8.66
C ILE A 52 22.88 1.99 -8.97
N VAL A 53 21.62 1.90 -8.49
CA VAL A 53 20.59 2.92 -8.69
C VAL A 53 20.25 3.68 -7.42
N MET A 54 20.64 3.13 -6.26
CA MET A 54 20.53 3.75 -4.95
C MET A 54 21.69 3.29 -4.09
N ASP A 55 22.29 4.21 -3.32
CA ASP A 55 23.37 3.90 -2.38
C ASP A 55 23.27 4.87 -1.20
N GLU A 56 22.71 4.41 -0.09
CA GLU A 56 22.43 5.23 1.09
C GLU A 56 23.18 4.74 2.31
N TYR A 57 23.65 5.68 3.12
CA TYR A 57 24.40 5.43 4.32
C TYR A 57 23.70 6.03 5.55
N LEU A 58 23.63 5.26 6.61
CA LEU A 58 23.05 5.67 7.88
C LEU A 58 24.02 5.32 9.03
N ASP A 59 24.43 6.35 9.75
CA ASP A 59 25.15 6.17 11.02
C ASP A 59 24.16 5.91 12.16
N PHE A 60 24.41 4.91 12.98
CA PHE A 60 23.62 4.68 14.18
C PHE A 60 24.47 4.20 15.34
N LEU A 61 24.02 4.50 16.56
CA LEU A 61 24.66 4.02 17.78
C LEU A 61 23.91 2.77 18.25
N PRO A 62 24.56 1.60 18.23
CA PRO A 62 23.92 0.37 18.67
C PRO A 62 23.71 0.37 20.19
N THR A 63 22.62 -0.25 20.61
CA THR A 63 22.34 -0.55 22.01
C THR A 63 22.74 -1.99 22.33
N THR A 64 22.96 -2.31 23.61
CA THR A 64 23.28 -3.68 24.02
C THR A 64 22.10 -4.60 23.76
N GLY A 65 22.32 -5.69 23.05
CA GLY A 65 21.31 -6.72 22.78
C GLY A 65 20.81 -6.69 21.34
N SER A 66 19.66 -6.11 21.07
CA SER A 66 19.09 -6.03 19.71
C SER A 66 18.56 -4.66 19.40
N ASP A 67 18.88 -4.16 18.22
CA ASP A 67 18.33 -2.93 17.67
C ASP A 67 17.40 -3.21 16.49
N ALA A 68 16.32 -2.43 16.43
CA ALA A 68 15.38 -2.46 15.32
C ALA A 68 15.64 -1.26 14.40
N ILE A 69 16.00 -1.53 13.15
CA ILE A 69 16.27 -0.51 12.14
C ILE A 69 15.16 -0.54 11.10
N ASN A 70 14.58 0.62 10.81
CA ASN A 70 13.56 0.78 9.80
C ASN A 70 14.12 1.62 8.66
N LEU A 71 14.21 1.02 7.48
CA LEU A 71 14.61 1.71 6.26
C LEU A 71 13.40 1.92 5.36
N LYS A 72 13.46 2.94 4.52
CA LYS A 72 12.37 3.36 3.66
C LYS A 72 12.90 3.64 2.26
N ILE A 73 12.46 2.85 1.30
CA ILE A 73 12.85 2.98 -0.11
C ILE A 73 11.72 3.67 -0.86
N PRO A 74 11.91 4.87 -1.44
CA PRO A 74 10.91 5.55 -2.24
C PRO A 74 10.73 4.83 -3.58
N LEU A 75 9.51 4.32 -3.86
CA LEU A 75 9.22 3.61 -5.09
C LEU A 75 9.09 4.52 -6.32
N GLN A 76 8.76 5.79 -6.10
CA GLN A 76 8.55 6.74 -7.20
C GLN A 76 9.83 6.99 -8.02
N ASP A 77 10.99 6.89 -7.37
CA ASP A 77 12.29 7.10 -8.00
C ASP A 77 12.80 5.85 -8.74
N LEU A 78 12.16 4.70 -8.51
CA LEU A 78 12.54 3.44 -9.12
C LEU A 78 11.78 3.20 -10.45
N LYS A 79 12.50 2.77 -11.48
CA LYS A 79 11.90 2.33 -12.74
C LYS A 79 11.37 0.90 -12.61
N PRO A 80 10.31 0.52 -13.35
CA PRO A 80 9.88 -0.89 -13.37
C PRO A 80 11.01 -1.87 -13.69
N GLY A 81 11.05 -3.01 -13.01
CA GLY A 81 12.07 -4.04 -13.19
C GLY A 81 12.39 -4.81 -11.92
N LEU A 82 13.37 -5.70 -12.03
CA LEU A 82 13.91 -6.46 -10.91
C LEU A 82 15.05 -5.70 -10.25
N TYR A 83 15.09 -5.76 -8.94
CA TYR A 83 16.09 -5.11 -8.11
C TYR A 83 16.73 -6.14 -7.17
N HIS A 84 18.03 -6.02 -7.01
CA HIS A 84 18.80 -6.69 -5.98
C HIS A 84 19.22 -5.67 -4.93
N GLY A 85 18.85 -5.89 -3.68
CA GLY A 85 19.19 -5.03 -2.56
C GLY A 85 20.26 -5.70 -1.68
N THR A 86 21.27 -4.94 -1.32
CA THR A 86 22.29 -5.34 -0.37
C THR A 86 22.31 -4.40 0.81
N ILE A 87 22.30 -4.94 2.01
CA ILE A 87 22.43 -4.20 3.27
C ILE A 87 23.71 -4.67 3.94
N VAL A 88 24.60 -3.72 4.21
CA VAL A 88 25.87 -3.96 4.91
C VAL A 88 25.87 -3.17 6.19
N LEU A 89 26.03 -3.85 7.32
CA LEU A 89 26.23 -3.26 8.62
C LEU A 89 27.70 -3.40 8.99
N GLN A 90 28.38 -2.28 9.16
CA GLN A 90 29.79 -2.23 9.55
C GLN A 90 29.95 -1.58 10.92
N CYS A 91 30.49 -2.33 11.87
CA CYS A 91 30.84 -1.87 13.21
C CYS A 91 32.33 -2.15 13.48
N SER A 92 32.86 -1.63 14.59
CA SER A 92 34.25 -1.93 15.03
C SER A 92 34.49 -3.42 15.24
N GLU A 93 33.47 -4.18 15.60
CA GLU A 93 33.59 -5.63 15.90
C GLU A 93 33.48 -6.50 14.64
N GLY A 94 33.04 -5.96 13.49
CA GLY A 94 32.89 -6.72 12.26
C GLY A 94 31.87 -6.14 11.27
N THR A 95 31.63 -6.93 10.24
CA THR A 95 30.71 -6.59 9.17
C THR A 95 29.70 -7.71 9.02
N ALA A 96 28.42 -7.35 8.87
CA ALA A 96 27.33 -8.25 8.52
C ALA A 96 26.69 -7.79 7.22
N GLU A 97 26.27 -8.75 6.38
CA GLU A 97 25.65 -8.49 5.09
C GLU A 97 24.34 -9.29 4.97
N SER A 98 23.36 -8.68 4.35
CA SER A 98 22.08 -9.32 4.00
C SER A 98 21.63 -8.86 2.63
N ASN A 99 21.11 -9.79 1.83
CA ASN A 99 20.66 -9.56 0.48
C ASN A 99 19.16 -9.84 0.37
N PHE A 100 18.48 -9.11 -0.51
CA PHE A 100 17.07 -9.29 -0.81
C PHE A 100 16.76 -8.90 -2.26
N ASP A 101 15.74 -9.53 -2.83
CA ASP A 101 15.28 -9.23 -4.19
C ASP A 101 13.85 -8.73 -4.15
N PHE A 102 13.52 -7.82 -5.06
CA PHE A 102 12.15 -7.38 -5.28
C PHE A 102 11.94 -6.91 -6.70
N ALA A 103 10.67 -6.85 -7.11
CA ALA A 103 10.27 -6.31 -8.40
C ALA A 103 9.41 -5.06 -8.22
N VAL A 104 9.69 -4.07 -9.04
CA VAL A 104 8.84 -2.88 -9.19
C VAL A 104 8.07 -2.98 -10.49
N ILE A 105 6.76 -2.81 -10.42
CA ILE A 105 5.89 -2.69 -11.58
C ILE A 105 5.20 -1.33 -11.58
N GLU A 106 4.78 -0.90 -12.75
CA GLU A 106 4.00 0.31 -12.99
C GLU A 106 2.78 -0.07 -13.84
N GLU A 107 1.94 -0.94 -13.27
CA GLU A 107 0.68 -1.25 -13.92
C GLU A 107 -0.33 -0.17 -13.58
N SER A 108 -0.93 0.44 -14.60
CA SER A 108 -2.16 1.19 -14.41
C SER A 108 -3.20 0.20 -13.92
N GLU A 109 -3.60 0.30 -12.66
CA GLU A 109 -4.75 -0.48 -12.23
C GLU A 109 -5.95 -0.12 -13.11
N GLU A 110 -6.60 -1.15 -13.64
CA GLU A 110 -7.91 -0.99 -14.22
C GLU A 110 -8.82 -0.41 -13.14
N GLU A 111 -9.27 0.83 -13.37
CA GLU A 111 -10.12 1.54 -12.43
C GLU A 111 -11.56 1.06 -12.58
N PHE A 112 -12.19 0.74 -11.46
CA PHE A 112 -13.59 0.31 -11.41
C PHE A 112 -14.40 1.33 -10.61
N PHE A 113 -15.36 1.96 -11.27
CA PHE A 113 -16.32 2.88 -10.65
C PHE A 113 -17.60 2.98 -11.50
N LEU A 114 -18.73 3.18 -10.85
CA LEU A 114 -20.02 3.41 -11.51
C LEU A 114 -20.27 4.89 -11.79
N PHE A 115 -19.71 5.77 -10.96
CA PHE A 115 -19.90 7.21 -11.07
C PHE A 115 -18.58 7.89 -11.43
N ALA A 116 -18.66 8.88 -12.33
CA ALA A 116 -17.49 9.71 -12.67
C ALA A 116 -16.94 10.47 -11.46
N ASN A 117 -17.83 10.84 -10.53
CA ASN A 117 -17.47 11.52 -9.28
C ASN A 117 -17.30 10.49 -8.15
N PRO A 118 -16.09 10.34 -7.56
CA PRO A 118 -15.86 9.41 -6.45
C PRO A 118 -16.70 9.69 -5.19
N ASP A 119 -17.17 10.90 -4.99
CA ASP A 119 -18.03 11.23 -3.84
C ASP A 119 -19.44 10.65 -3.99
N GLU A 120 -19.91 10.45 -5.21
CA GLU A 120 -21.17 9.71 -5.48
C GLU A 120 -20.96 8.21 -5.23
N GLU A 121 -19.84 7.66 -5.69
CA GLU A 121 -19.43 6.29 -5.39
C GLU A 121 -19.35 6.04 -3.89
N TYR A 122 -18.77 6.99 -3.15
CA TYR A 122 -18.69 6.92 -1.69
C TYR A 122 -20.07 6.83 -1.03
N ASN A 123 -21.07 7.56 -1.53
CA ASN A 123 -22.44 7.47 -1.04
C ASN A 123 -23.05 6.08 -1.28
N LEU A 124 -22.75 5.48 -2.43
CA LEU A 124 -23.13 4.09 -2.72
C LEU A 124 -22.45 3.10 -1.77
N MET A 125 -21.13 3.24 -1.56
CA MET A 125 -20.38 2.38 -0.67
C MET A 125 -20.90 2.42 0.78
N ARG A 126 -21.46 3.55 1.23
CA ARG A 126 -22.08 3.67 2.57
C ARG A 126 -23.25 2.70 2.75
N ILE A 127 -23.99 2.39 1.71
CA ILE A 127 -25.10 1.44 1.77
C ILE A 127 -24.59 0.03 2.11
N PHE A 128 -23.44 -0.35 1.55
CA PHE A 128 -22.86 -1.68 1.73
C PHE A 128 -21.98 -1.79 2.98
N LEU A 129 -21.21 -0.76 3.31
CA LEU A 129 -20.18 -0.79 4.34
C LEU A 129 -20.61 -0.12 5.65
N GLY A 130 -21.66 0.69 5.64
CA GLY A 130 -22.12 1.44 6.82
C GLY A 130 -20.99 2.30 7.43
N ASN A 131 -20.66 2.05 8.70
CA ASN A 131 -19.66 2.83 9.44
C ASN A 131 -18.20 2.38 9.19
N LYS A 132 -17.95 1.44 8.29
CA LYS A 132 -16.61 0.93 7.97
C LYS A 132 -15.86 1.75 6.92
N LEU A 133 -16.39 2.90 6.56
CA LEU A 133 -15.76 3.81 5.60
C LEU A 133 -14.63 4.63 6.23
N PRO A 134 -13.64 5.08 5.43
CA PRO A 134 -12.56 5.92 5.93
C PRO A 134 -13.12 7.25 6.48
N ALA A 135 -12.75 7.56 7.72
CA ALA A 135 -13.19 8.79 8.39
C ALA A 135 -12.62 10.07 7.74
N ASP A 136 -11.49 9.94 7.05
CA ASP A 136 -10.75 11.03 6.42
C ASP A 136 -11.03 11.21 4.92
N TRP A 137 -12.09 10.59 4.40
CA TRP A 137 -12.47 10.64 2.98
C TRP A 137 -12.40 12.04 2.37
N LYS A 138 -12.85 13.05 3.10
CA LYS A 138 -12.89 14.44 2.61
C LYS A 138 -11.50 15.02 2.37
N ASN A 139 -10.48 14.48 3.01
CA ASN A 139 -9.09 14.94 2.92
C ASN A 139 -8.29 14.19 1.84
N LEU A 140 -8.88 13.14 1.27
CA LEU A 140 -8.24 12.37 0.20
C LEU A 140 -8.27 13.15 -1.11
N ASN A 141 -7.17 13.08 -1.88
CA ASN A 141 -7.15 13.56 -3.26
C ASN A 141 -7.97 12.63 -4.18
N GLN A 142 -8.26 13.07 -5.41
CA GLN A 142 -9.11 12.35 -6.35
C GLN A 142 -8.55 10.95 -6.69
N ASP A 143 -7.24 10.82 -6.88
CA ASP A 143 -6.62 9.54 -7.21
C ASP A 143 -6.75 8.53 -6.07
N LYS A 144 -6.55 8.96 -4.83
CA LYS A 144 -6.75 8.11 -3.64
C LYS A 144 -8.22 7.70 -3.50
N LYS A 145 -9.16 8.60 -3.76
CA LYS A 145 -10.59 8.29 -3.76
C LYS A 145 -10.93 7.24 -4.81
N ARG A 146 -10.43 7.38 -6.05
CA ARG A 146 -10.65 6.41 -7.14
C ARG A 146 -10.07 5.04 -6.83
N ARG A 147 -8.84 4.99 -6.30
CA ARG A 147 -8.23 3.73 -5.84
C ARG A 147 -9.08 3.04 -4.77
N TYR A 148 -9.62 3.82 -3.85
CA TYR A 148 -10.50 3.27 -2.81
C TYR A 148 -11.80 2.69 -3.38
N CYS A 149 -12.42 3.37 -4.33
CA CYS A 149 -13.60 2.85 -5.05
C CYS A 149 -13.26 1.56 -5.80
N THR A 150 -12.15 1.54 -6.52
CA THR A 150 -11.66 0.35 -7.23
C THR A 150 -11.44 -0.83 -6.29
N GLN A 151 -10.81 -0.59 -5.13
CA GLN A 151 -10.60 -1.64 -4.13
C GLN A 151 -11.92 -2.17 -3.57
N PHE A 152 -12.88 -1.30 -3.30
CA PHE A 152 -14.22 -1.72 -2.88
C PHE A 152 -14.87 -2.71 -3.86
N TRP A 153 -14.81 -2.45 -5.17
CA TRP A 153 -15.36 -3.35 -6.17
C TRP A 153 -14.62 -4.67 -6.25
N LYS A 154 -13.30 -4.66 -6.10
CA LYS A 154 -12.47 -5.88 -6.01
C LYS A 154 -12.85 -6.73 -4.79
N ASP A 155 -13.01 -6.10 -3.63
CA ASP A 155 -13.39 -6.79 -2.39
C ASP A 155 -14.81 -7.38 -2.48
N MET A 156 -15.74 -6.65 -3.09
CA MET A 156 -17.09 -7.14 -3.36
C MET A 156 -17.08 -8.34 -4.32
N ALA A 157 -16.27 -8.30 -5.36
CA ALA A 157 -16.11 -9.40 -6.31
C ALA A 157 -15.56 -10.64 -5.62
N TYR A 158 -14.51 -10.47 -4.83
CA TYR A 158 -13.89 -11.54 -4.06
C TYR A 158 -14.86 -12.17 -3.06
N SER A 159 -15.56 -11.35 -2.26
CA SER A 159 -16.47 -11.83 -1.23
C SER A 159 -17.70 -12.57 -1.77
N THR A 160 -18.12 -12.23 -2.99
CA THR A 160 -19.29 -12.84 -3.65
C THR A 160 -18.94 -13.92 -4.66
N ASN A 161 -17.65 -14.16 -4.89
CA ASN A 161 -17.13 -15.09 -5.91
C ASN A 161 -17.70 -14.79 -7.33
N ARG A 162 -17.74 -13.51 -7.69
CA ARG A 162 -18.24 -13.04 -8.99
C ARG A 162 -17.21 -12.14 -9.66
N SER A 163 -17.35 -11.93 -10.96
CA SER A 163 -16.54 -10.92 -11.64
C SER A 163 -16.97 -9.50 -11.23
N ILE A 164 -16.02 -8.56 -11.19
CA ILE A 164 -16.28 -7.15 -10.87
C ILE A 164 -17.37 -6.59 -11.78
N GLN A 165 -17.28 -6.82 -13.09
CA GLN A 165 -18.26 -6.34 -14.06
C GLN A 165 -19.68 -6.88 -13.79
N SER A 166 -19.78 -8.16 -13.39
CA SER A 166 -21.10 -8.75 -13.06
C SER A 166 -21.77 -8.08 -11.87
N ILE A 167 -20.97 -7.71 -10.84
CA ILE A 167 -21.49 -7.03 -9.66
C ILE A 167 -21.86 -5.60 -9.98
N MET A 168 -20.99 -4.88 -10.69
CA MET A 168 -21.26 -3.51 -11.10
C MET A 168 -22.55 -3.41 -11.94
N ASN A 169 -22.74 -4.32 -12.90
CA ASN A 169 -23.95 -4.39 -13.69
C ASN A 169 -25.20 -4.62 -12.82
N LEU A 170 -25.13 -5.56 -11.87
CA LEU A 170 -26.23 -5.83 -10.95
C LEU A 170 -26.59 -4.60 -10.09
N VAL A 171 -25.59 -3.89 -9.60
CA VAL A 171 -25.79 -2.67 -8.80
C VAL A 171 -26.35 -1.55 -9.67
N GLN A 172 -25.84 -1.38 -10.90
CA GLN A 172 -26.36 -0.40 -11.85
C GLN A 172 -27.83 -0.66 -12.17
N GLU A 173 -28.23 -1.90 -12.42
CA GLU A 173 -29.64 -2.27 -12.67
C GLU A 173 -30.55 -1.87 -11.50
N ARG A 174 -30.10 -2.07 -10.26
CA ARG A 174 -30.82 -1.67 -9.06
C ARG A 174 -30.92 -0.16 -8.90
N ILE A 175 -29.84 0.57 -9.18
CA ILE A 175 -29.85 2.04 -9.21
C ILE A 175 -30.84 2.54 -10.23
N ASP A 176 -30.85 1.98 -11.44
CA ASP A 176 -31.77 2.36 -12.52
C ASP A 176 -33.22 2.05 -12.17
N TYR A 177 -33.44 0.90 -11.52
CA TYR A 177 -34.79 0.55 -11.02
C TYR A 177 -35.26 1.54 -9.97
N ALA A 178 -34.44 1.85 -8.98
CA ALA A 178 -34.74 2.80 -7.91
C ALA A 178 -35.02 4.21 -8.48
N ASN A 179 -34.18 4.65 -9.43
CA ASN A 179 -34.36 5.93 -10.08
C ASN A 179 -35.67 6.03 -10.88
N ARG A 180 -36.11 4.95 -11.51
CA ARG A 180 -37.37 4.92 -12.25
C ARG A 180 -38.59 4.92 -11.35
N ASN A 181 -38.52 4.23 -10.22
CA ASN A 181 -39.70 3.97 -9.39
C ASN A 181 -39.84 4.90 -8.19
N PHE A 182 -38.76 5.49 -7.71
CA PHE A 182 -38.73 6.25 -6.45
C PHE A 182 -38.19 7.67 -6.59
N ARG A 183 -37.98 8.15 -7.82
CA ARG A 183 -37.50 9.51 -8.08
C ARG A 183 -38.62 10.53 -7.87
N HIS A 184 -38.40 11.42 -6.87
CA HIS A 184 -39.26 12.60 -6.67
C HIS A 184 -38.44 13.89 -6.80
N LEU A 185 -37.73 14.30 -5.75
CA LEU A 185 -36.90 15.51 -5.73
C LEU A 185 -35.38 15.19 -5.76
N THR A 186 -35.03 13.94 -5.51
CA THR A 186 -33.64 13.44 -5.48
C THR A 186 -33.52 12.20 -6.36
N GLN A 187 -32.31 11.69 -6.55
CA GLN A 187 -32.08 10.40 -7.19
C GLN A 187 -32.78 9.29 -6.38
N GLY A 188 -33.54 8.41 -7.05
CA GLY A 188 -34.36 7.41 -6.38
C GLY A 188 -33.60 6.49 -5.46
N TRP A 189 -32.37 6.09 -5.83
CA TRP A 189 -31.52 5.22 -5.02
C TRP A 189 -30.97 5.87 -3.74
N THR A 190 -31.01 7.20 -3.63
CA THR A 190 -30.63 7.93 -2.41
C THR A 190 -31.81 8.20 -1.49
N SER A 191 -33.01 7.80 -1.89
CA SER A 191 -34.24 7.96 -1.10
C SER A 191 -34.38 6.81 -0.08
N ASP A 192 -35.20 7.02 0.97
CA ASP A 192 -35.50 5.99 1.98
C ASP A 192 -36.20 4.74 1.41
N ARG A 193 -36.63 4.78 0.15
CA ARG A 193 -37.34 3.70 -0.55
C ARG A 193 -36.53 3.07 -1.69
N GLY A 194 -35.34 3.66 -2.01
CA GLY A 194 -34.46 3.22 -3.10
C GLY A 194 -33.28 2.35 -2.70
#